data_9ba904ddb9b7db040bff876e2a732a5a
#
_entry.id   9ba904ddb9b7db040bff876e2a732a5a
#
_cell.length_a   1.000
_cell.length_b   1.000
_cell.length_c   1.000
_cell.angle_alpha   90.00
_cell.angle_beta   90.00
_cell.angle_gamma   90.00
#
_symmetry.space_group_name_H-M   'P 1'
#
loop_
_entity.id
_entity.type
_entity.pdbx_description
1 polymer ?
#
loop_
_entity_poly.entity_id
_entity_poly.type
_entity_poly.pdbx_seq_one_letter_code
_entity_poly.pdbx_strand_id
1 'polypeptide(L)'
;IGKISENRFARADLEHTLLCVDDDMRMEALRQTNYVKSIVTAQGQMDLERKGKQSYQGWMFARLLAFSNGDLQALYDRRDGFYRRQLVLTTKEKSAGRVDDPDLAEKMKAETDGIFLWAFEGLQRLVRNNFKFTESQRTKENRETVKRDNNNVYDFLESDGYIRLKADIAL
;
A
#
# COMPACT_ATOMS: atom_id res chain seq x y z
N ILE A 1 -3.21 -8.90 -2.13
CA ILE A 1 -2.64 -8.57 -0.80
C ILE A 1 -3.36 -9.38 0.28
N GLY A 2 -4.68 -9.49 0.26
CA GLY A 2 -5.45 -10.29 1.22
C GLY A 2 -4.96 -11.74 1.32
N LYS A 3 -4.77 -12.41 0.19
CA LYS A 3 -4.27 -13.80 0.14
C LYS A 3 -2.91 -13.96 0.83
N ILE A 4 -2.01 -13.01 0.71
CA ILE A 4 -0.69 -13.03 1.35
C ILE A 4 -0.81 -12.89 2.87
N SER A 5 -1.77 -12.10 3.35
CA SER A 5 -1.99 -11.90 4.78
C SER A 5 -2.57 -13.15 5.46
N GLU A 6 -3.39 -13.92 4.77
CA GLU A 6 -4.15 -15.03 5.34
C GLU A 6 -3.52 -16.41 5.08
N ASN A 7 -2.89 -16.60 3.92
CA ASN A 7 -2.36 -17.89 3.49
C ASN A 7 -0.82 -17.91 3.56
N ARG A 8 -0.29 -18.71 4.49
CA ARG A 8 1.16 -18.87 4.67
C ARG A 8 1.89 -19.40 3.43
N PHE A 9 1.24 -20.23 2.61
CA PHE A 9 1.84 -20.79 1.40
C PHE A 9 1.95 -19.75 0.27
N ALA A 10 1.01 -18.81 0.20
CA ALA A 10 1.03 -17.76 -0.83
C ALA A 10 2.23 -16.81 -0.70
N ARG A 11 2.88 -16.77 0.46
CA ARG A 11 4.09 -15.95 0.67
C ARG A 11 5.28 -16.51 -0.10
N ALA A 12 5.38 -17.83 -0.23
CA ALA A 12 6.44 -18.47 -0.99
C ALA A 12 6.37 -18.18 -2.51
N ASP A 13 5.21 -17.75 -3.01
CA ASP A 13 5.05 -17.32 -4.41
C ASP A 13 5.71 -15.96 -4.68
N LEU A 14 6.03 -15.21 -3.63
CA LEU A 14 6.74 -13.92 -3.73
C LEU A 14 8.26 -14.06 -3.72
N GLU A 15 8.78 -15.25 -3.48
CA GLU A 15 10.21 -15.52 -3.59
C GLU A 15 10.69 -15.22 -5.01
N HIS A 16 11.81 -14.53 -5.15
CA HIS A 16 12.37 -14.06 -6.43
C HIS A 16 11.49 -13.05 -7.19
N THR A 17 10.44 -12.51 -6.58
CA THR A 17 9.58 -11.50 -7.16
C THR A 17 10.00 -10.11 -6.70
N LEU A 18 10.16 -9.16 -7.63
CA LEU A 18 10.47 -7.77 -7.30
C LEU A 18 9.22 -6.92 -7.06
N LEU A 19 8.15 -7.19 -7.82
CA LEU A 19 6.89 -6.47 -7.74
C LEU A 19 5.72 -7.44 -7.75
N CYS A 20 4.85 -7.33 -6.75
CA CYS A 20 3.57 -8.02 -6.71
C CYS A 20 2.46 -6.99 -6.92
N VAL A 21 1.67 -7.17 -7.97
CA VAL A 21 0.57 -6.29 -8.33
C VAL A 21 -0.76 -6.94 -7.96
N ASP A 22 -1.63 -6.18 -7.30
CA ASP A 22 -3.02 -6.51 -7.01
C ASP A 22 -3.88 -5.46 -7.72
N ASP A 23 -4.39 -5.79 -8.89
CA ASP A 23 -5.06 -4.85 -9.80
C ASP A 23 -6.54 -4.61 -9.48
N ASP A 24 -7.11 -5.42 -8.62
CA ASP A 24 -8.47 -5.28 -8.10
C ASP A 24 -8.51 -5.68 -6.62
N MET A 25 -7.77 -4.92 -5.81
CA MET A 25 -7.67 -5.21 -4.39
C MET A 25 -9.03 -5.10 -3.71
N ARG A 26 -9.40 -6.15 -3.00
CA ARG A 26 -10.63 -6.16 -2.20
C ARG A 26 -10.57 -5.10 -1.09
N MET A 27 -11.68 -4.41 -0.88
CA MET A 27 -11.82 -3.36 0.14
C MET A 27 -11.97 -3.90 1.56
N GLU A 28 -11.91 -5.22 1.74
CA GLU A 28 -11.98 -5.83 3.06
C GLU A 28 -10.74 -5.50 3.89
N ALA A 29 -10.97 -5.06 5.13
CA ALA A 29 -9.88 -4.76 6.05
C ALA A 29 -9.07 -6.01 6.40
N LEU A 30 -7.76 -5.89 6.36
CA LEU A 30 -6.86 -6.99 6.69
C LEU A 30 -6.96 -7.36 8.18
N ARG A 31 -7.20 -8.63 8.47
CA ARG A 31 -7.20 -9.15 9.84
C ARG A 31 -5.79 -9.21 10.43
N GLN A 32 -4.80 -9.51 9.60
CA GLN A 32 -3.39 -9.64 10.01
C GLN A 32 -2.50 -8.78 9.11
N THR A 33 -1.88 -7.77 9.69
CA THR A 33 -0.98 -6.84 8.99
C THR A 33 0.50 -7.16 9.15
N ASN A 34 0.84 -8.03 10.11
CA ASN A 34 2.23 -8.37 10.44
C ASN A 34 2.99 -8.92 9.24
N TYR A 35 2.38 -9.78 8.44
CA TYR A 35 3.03 -10.35 7.26
C TYR A 35 3.25 -9.32 6.14
N VAL A 36 2.26 -8.48 5.88
CA VAL A 36 2.42 -7.37 4.93
C VAL A 36 3.55 -6.45 5.40
N LYS A 37 3.56 -6.09 6.69
CA LYS A 37 4.63 -5.26 7.26
C LYS A 37 6.01 -5.89 7.14
N SER A 38 6.16 -7.20 7.42
CA SER A 38 7.45 -7.88 7.31
C SER A 38 7.92 -8.02 5.86
N ILE A 39 7.04 -8.33 4.92
CA ILE A 39 7.39 -8.42 3.49
C ILE A 39 7.91 -7.08 2.97
N VAL A 40 7.19 -5.98 3.20
CA VAL A 40 7.58 -4.67 2.65
C VAL A 40 8.83 -4.07 3.31
N THR A 41 9.24 -4.59 4.47
CA THR A 41 10.44 -4.17 5.17
C THR A 41 11.54 -5.24 5.21
N ALA A 42 11.35 -6.34 4.49
CA ALA A 42 12.34 -7.40 4.42
C ALA A 42 13.66 -6.88 3.83
N GLN A 43 14.75 -7.17 4.54
CA GLN A 43 16.13 -6.85 4.11
C GLN A 43 16.96 -8.11 3.90
N GLY A 44 16.31 -9.28 3.91
CA GLY A 44 17.00 -10.56 3.86
C GLY A 44 16.04 -11.74 3.72
N GLN A 45 16.41 -12.83 4.35
CA GLN A 45 15.66 -14.07 4.32
C GLN A 45 14.45 -14.02 5.26
N MET A 46 13.40 -14.72 4.87
CA MET A 46 12.19 -14.95 5.66
C MET A 46 11.84 -16.44 5.65
N ASP A 47 11.14 -16.90 6.70
CA ASP A 47 10.55 -18.22 6.72
C ASP A 47 9.42 -18.32 5.68
N LEU A 48 9.62 -19.22 4.72
CA LEU A 48 8.66 -19.52 3.67
C LEU A 48 8.23 -20.98 3.76
N GLU A 49 6.97 -21.23 3.41
CA GLU A 49 6.40 -22.57 3.42
C GLU A 49 5.74 -22.89 2.09
N ARG A 50 6.01 -24.08 1.56
CA ARG A 50 5.28 -24.66 0.43
C ARG A 50 4.49 -25.85 0.87
N LYS A 51 3.28 -26.04 0.33
CA LYS A 51 2.41 -27.17 0.70
C LYS A 51 3.15 -28.49 0.51
N GLY A 52 3.18 -29.31 1.57
CA GLY A 52 3.84 -30.62 1.56
C GLY A 52 5.36 -30.59 1.64
N LYS A 53 5.98 -29.45 1.90
CA LYS A 53 7.43 -29.30 2.11
C LYS A 53 7.71 -28.68 3.48
N GLN A 54 8.90 -28.94 4.01
CA GLN A 54 9.36 -28.24 5.21
C GLN A 54 9.53 -26.76 4.93
N SER A 55 9.38 -25.93 5.98
CA SER A 55 9.71 -24.52 5.90
C SER A 55 11.19 -24.31 5.60
N TYR A 56 11.51 -23.26 4.90
CA TYR A 56 12.86 -22.92 4.51
C TYR A 56 13.06 -21.40 4.54
N GLN A 57 14.32 -20.98 4.56
CA GLN A 57 14.68 -19.56 4.48
C GLN A 57 14.79 -19.14 3.01
N GLY A 58 13.89 -18.24 2.57
CA GLY A 58 13.88 -17.68 1.22
C GLY A 58 14.13 -16.19 1.21
N TRP A 59 14.71 -15.67 0.13
CA TRP A 59 14.96 -14.24 -0.03
C TRP A 59 13.70 -13.50 -0.47
N MET A 60 13.40 -12.41 0.22
CA MET A 60 12.22 -11.60 -0.04
C MET A 60 12.60 -10.19 -0.47
N PHE A 61 12.29 -9.85 -1.72
CA PHE A 61 12.52 -8.51 -2.29
C PHE A 61 11.23 -7.83 -2.75
N ALA A 62 10.11 -8.54 -2.69
CA ALA A 62 8.84 -8.10 -3.25
C ALA A 62 8.38 -6.75 -2.68
N ARG A 63 7.97 -5.86 -3.57
CA ARG A 63 7.21 -4.66 -3.22
C ARG A 63 5.78 -4.86 -3.69
N LEU A 64 4.85 -4.34 -2.91
CA LEU A 64 3.42 -4.52 -3.14
C LEU A 64 2.86 -3.26 -3.79
N LEU A 65 2.18 -3.42 -4.90
CA LEU A 65 1.43 -2.37 -5.57
C LEU A 65 -0.02 -2.83 -5.66
N ALA A 66 -0.96 -2.01 -5.20
CA ALA A 66 -2.38 -2.32 -5.27
C ALA A 66 -3.15 -1.20 -5.92
N PHE A 67 -4.12 -1.58 -6.73
CA PHE A 67 -5.12 -0.69 -7.30
C PHE A 67 -6.48 -1.05 -6.69
N SER A 68 -7.24 -0.04 -6.28
CA SER A 68 -8.53 -0.25 -5.65
C SER A 68 -9.37 1.02 -5.75
N ASN A 69 -10.67 0.88 -5.67
CA ASN A 69 -11.61 1.99 -5.47
C ASN A 69 -11.73 2.42 -4.01
N GLY A 70 -10.97 1.81 -3.11
CA GLY A 70 -10.91 2.14 -1.69
C GLY A 70 -9.53 1.90 -1.11
N ASP A 71 -9.41 2.11 0.18
CA ASP A 71 -8.14 2.12 0.89
C ASP A 71 -7.80 0.76 1.49
N LEU A 72 -6.50 0.46 1.59
CA LEU A 72 -6.01 -0.71 2.30
C LEU A 72 -6.12 -0.45 3.81
N GLN A 73 -7.09 -1.06 4.42
CA GLN A 73 -7.40 -0.93 5.85
C GLN A 73 -6.92 -2.13 6.65
N ALA A 74 -6.75 -1.92 7.94
CA ALA A 74 -6.43 -2.97 8.92
C ALA A 74 -7.52 -3.06 9.97
N LEU A 75 -8.10 -4.26 10.17
CA LEU A 75 -9.22 -4.44 11.08
C LEU A 75 -8.84 -4.17 12.56
N TYR A 76 -7.63 -4.55 12.96
CA TYR A 76 -7.19 -4.47 14.35
C TYR A 76 -5.92 -3.64 14.57
N ASP A 77 -5.19 -3.30 13.52
CA ASP A 77 -3.92 -2.57 13.62
C ASP A 77 -4.12 -1.07 13.37
N ARG A 78 -4.40 -0.35 14.43
CA ARG A 78 -4.60 1.12 14.41
C ARG A 78 -3.30 1.89 14.63
N ARG A 79 -2.18 1.17 14.79
CA ARG A 79 -0.88 1.79 15.06
C ARG A 79 -0.25 2.34 13.79
N ASP A 80 0.54 3.35 13.94
CA ASP A 80 1.26 4.02 12.86
C ASP A 80 2.15 3.08 12.02
N GLY A 81 2.60 1.98 12.63
CA GLY A 81 3.48 1.01 12.00
C GLY A 81 2.97 0.38 10.69
N PHE A 82 1.66 0.28 10.49
CA PHE A 82 1.06 -0.18 9.25
C PHE A 82 0.94 0.96 8.22
N TYR A 83 0.40 2.11 8.63
CA TYR A 83 0.09 3.22 7.71
C TYR A 83 1.35 3.93 7.18
N ARG A 84 2.38 4.12 7.98
CA ARG A 84 3.64 4.77 7.55
C ARG A 84 4.39 4.00 6.45
N ARG A 85 4.02 2.75 6.17
CA ARG A 85 4.58 1.92 5.10
C ARG A 85 3.80 2.00 3.80
N GLN A 86 2.73 2.77 3.77
CA GLN A 86 1.88 2.96 2.61
C GLN A 86 2.18 4.29 1.93
N LEU A 87 2.31 4.25 0.61
CA LEU A 87 2.26 5.43 -0.24
C LEU A 87 0.88 5.44 -0.91
N VAL A 88 -0.02 6.26 -0.40
CA VAL A 88 -1.40 6.32 -0.89
C VAL A 88 -1.48 7.39 -1.97
N LEU A 89 -1.66 6.95 -3.21
CA LEU A 89 -1.78 7.82 -4.38
C LEU A 89 -3.23 7.80 -4.86
N THR A 90 -3.83 8.99 -4.96
CA THR A 90 -5.17 9.14 -5.52
C THR A 90 -5.08 9.63 -6.96
N THR A 91 -5.87 9.03 -7.84
CA THR A 91 -6.02 9.50 -9.22
C THR A 91 -6.85 10.78 -9.24
N LYS A 92 -6.71 11.54 -10.33
CA LYS A 92 -7.60 12.67 -10.57
C LYS A 92 -8.98 12.17 -10.98
N GLU A 93 -10.00 12.94 -10.69
CA GLU A 93 -11.34 12.70 -11.21
C GLU A 93 -11.34 12.69 -12.74
N LYS A 94 -12.25 11.92 -13.31
CA LYS A 94 -12.45 11.88 -14.77
C LYS A 94 -12.92 13.27 -15.22
N SER A 95 -12.16 13.90 -16.11
CA SER A 95 -12.56 15.20 -16.66
C SER A 95 -13.83 15.09 -17.49
N ALA A 96 -14.69 16.10 -17.40
CA ALA A 96 -15.85 16.20 -18.28
C ALA A 96 -15.38 16.20 -19.75
N GLY A 97 -15.93 15.32 -20.57
CA GLY A 97 -15.54 15.19 -21.99
C GLY A 97 -14.36 14.26 -22.28
N ARG A 98 -13.81 13.56 -21.28
CA ARG A 98 -12.84 12.48 -21.53
C ARG A 98 -13.50 11.36 -22.36
N VAL A 99 -12.93 11.07 -23.50
CA VAL A 99 -13.25 9.88 -24.30
C VAL A 99 -12.29 8.77 -23.89
N ASP A 100 -12.82 7.59 -23.59
CA ASP A 100 -11.99 6.43 -23.30
C ASP A 100 -11.37 5.91 -24.60
N ASP A 101 -10.08 5.64 -24.58
CA ASP A 101 -9.32 5.14 -25.72
C ASP A 101 -9.16 3.61 -25.58
N PRO A 102 -9.85 2.81 -26.39
CA PRO A 102 -9.77 1.35 -26.33
C PRO A 102 -8.37 0.81 -26.66
N ASP A 103 -7.57 1.57 -27.42
CA ASP A 103 -6.25 1.16 -27.87
C ASP A 103 -5.12 1.72 -26.98
N LEU A 104 -5.46 2.31 -25.83
CA LEU A 104 -4.48 2.96 -24.95
C LEU A 104 -3.34 2.00 -24.55
N ALA A 105 -3.66 0.75 -24.24
CA ALA A 105 -2.67 -0.25 -23.83
C ALA A 105 -1.64 -0.52 -24.95
N GLU A 106 -2.10 -0.62 -26.21
CA GLU A 106 -1.20 -0.84 -27.35
C GLU A 106 -0.35 0.41 -27.66
N LYS A 107 -0.92 1.60 -27.52
CA LYS A 107 -0.17 2.86 -27.63
C LYS A 107 0.92 2.96 -26.56
N MET A 108 0.60 2.61 -25.31
CA MET A 108 1.58 2.58 -24.22
C MET A 108 2.69 1.55 -24.46
N LYS A 109 2.37 0.38 -25.01
CA LYS A 109 3.38 -0.62 -25.40
C LYS A 109 4.36 -0.08 -26.45
N ALA A 110 3.88 0.71 -27.41
CA ALA A 110 4.73 1.34 -28.42
C ALA A 110 5.68 2.38 -27.81
N GLU A 111 5.36 2.93 -26.63
CA GLU A 111 6.16 3.93 -25.90
C GLU A 111 6.97 3.34 -24.73
N THR A 112 7.17 2.01 -24.70
CA THR A 112 7.82 1.30 -23.60
C THR A 112 9.20 1.88 -23.25
N ASP A 113 10.00 2.29 -24.22
CA ASP A 113 11.33 2.87 -24.00
C ASP A 113 11.23 4.20 -23.23
N GLY A 114 10.25 5.05 -23.59
CA GLY A 114 9.99 6.30 -22.87
C GLY A 114 9.50 6.06 -21.44
N ILE A 115 8.62 5.09 -21.25
CA ILE A 115 8.14 4.67 -19.93
C ILE A 115 9.30 4.15 -19.07
N PHE A 116 10.20 3.35 -19.66
CA PHE A 116 11.38 2.86 -18.97
C PHE A 116 12.32 4.01 -18.54
N LEU A 117 12.61 4.94 -19.43
CA LEU A 117 13.43 6.11 -19.10
C LEU A 117 12.83 6.94 -17.96
N TRP A 118 11.54 7.17 -18.00
CA TRP A 118 10.84 7.87 -16.92
C TRP A 118 10.96 7.13 -15.57
N ALA A 119 10.79 5.81 -15.58
CA ALA A 119 10.97 4.98 -14.37
C ALA A 119 12.43 5.00 -13.88
N PHE A 120 13.40 4.99 -14.82
CA PHE A 120 14.82 5.05 -14.49
C PHE A 120 15.23 6.38 -13.87
N GLU A 121 14.69 7.50 -14.34
CA GLU A 121 14.86 8.81 -13.69
C GLU A 121 14.32 8.81 -12.25
N GLY A 122 13.18 8.17 -12.05
CA GLY A 122 12.60 7.95 -10.72
C GLY A 122 13.54 7.15 -9.80
N LEU A 123 14.16 6.09 -10.32
CA LEU A 123 15.14 5.30 -9.59
C LEU A 123 16.39 6.14 -9.24
N GLN A 124 16.94 6.89 -10.19
CA GLN A 124 18.08 7.78 -9.94
C GLN A 124 17.79 8.78 -8.82
N ARG A 125 16.59 9.38 -8.82
CA ARG A 125 16.15 10.29 -7.76
C ARG A 125 16.06 9.58 -6.41
N LEU A 126 15.53 8.36 -6.38
CA LEU A 126 15.41 7.55 -5.16
C LEU A 126 16.81 7.23 -4.59
N VAL A 127 17.76 6.83 -5.43
CA VAL A 127 19.15 6.57 -5.03
C VAL A 127 19.82 7.83 -4.47
N ARG A 128 19.70 8.97 -5.16
CA ARG A 128 20.23 10.26 -4.69
C ARG A 128 19.65 10.70 -3.36
N ASN A 129 18.39 10.31 -3.08
CA ASN A 129 17.68 10.60 -1.83
C ASN A 129 17.90 9.50 -0.76
N ASN A 130 18.96 8.69 -0.86
CA ASN A 130 19.27 7.60 0.07
C ASN A 130 18.08 6.64 0.27
N PHE A 131 17.45 6.24 -0.82
CA PHE A 131 16.28 5.35 -0.86
C PHE A 131 15.07 5.83 -0.07
N LYS A 132 14.95 7.13 0.16
CA LYS A 132 13.76 7.74 0.75
C LYS A 132 12.85 8.24 -0.36
N PHE A 133 11.61 7.79 -0.35
CA PHE A 133 10.60 8.26 -1.29
C PHE A 133 10.31 9.75 -1.08
N THR A 134 10.15 10.48 -2.18
CA THR A 134 9.65 11.85 -2.12
C THR A 134 8.13 11.79 -1.97
N GLU A 135 7.63 12.20 -0.82
CA GLU A 135 6.19 12.28 -0.57
C GLU A 135 5.69 13.69 -0.83
N SER A 136 4.68 13.81 -1.68
CA SER A 136 3.94 15.07 -1.83
C SER A 136 3.09 15.35 -0.59
N GLN A 137 2.67 16.60 -0.42
CA GLN A 137 1.73 16.96 0.63
C GLN A 137 0.43 16.14 0.52
N ARG A 138 -0.10 15.97 -0.71
CA ARG A 138 -1.28 15.15 -0.98
C ARG A 138 -1.10 13.68 -0.55
N THR A 139 0.06 13.08 -0.79
CA THR A 139 0.35 11.70 -0.37
C THR A 139 0.31 11.55 1.16
N LYS A 140 0.82 12.56 1.87
CA LYS A 140 0.77 12.59 3.34
C LYS A 140 -0.66 12.73 3.85
N GLU A 141 -1.42 13.64 3.27
CA GLU A 141 -2.84 13.85 3.59
C GLU A 141 -3.66 12.59 3.32
N ASN A 142 -3.49 11.95 2.17
CA ASN A 142 -4.16 10.70 1.86
C ASN A 142 -3.88 9.63 2.93
N ARG A 143 -2.63 9.48 3.34
CA ARG A 143 -2.27 8.51 4.39
C ARG A 143 -2.92 8.81 5.74
N GLU A 144 -2.98 10.07 6.14
CA GLU A 144 -3.66 10.47 7.38
C GLU A 144 -5.18 10.25 7.28
N THR A 145 -5.79 10.50 6.13
CA THR A 145 -7.20 10.20 5.86
C THR A 145 -7.47 8.70 6.03
N VAL A 146 -6.70 7.83 5.36
CA VAL A 146 -6.84 6.37 5.49
C VAL A 146 -6.70 5.92 6.95
N LYS A 147 -5.74 6.47 7.67
CA LYS A 147 -5.53 6.15 9.09
C LYS A 147 -6.70 6.60 9.96
N ARG A 148 -7.28 7.75 9.67
CA ARG A 148 -8.44 8.29 10.37
C ARG A 148 -9.68 7.46 10.09
N ASP A 149 -9.97 7.19 8.82
CA ASP A 149 -11.17 6.46 8.39
C ASP A 149 -11.17 5.00 8.88
N ASN A 150 -9.98 4.45 9.14
CA ASN A 150 -9.85 3.13 9.77
C ASN A 150 -9.98 3.16 11.31
N ASN A 151 -10.30 4.30 11.90
CA ASN A 151 -10.40 4.45 13.34
C ASN A 151 -11.77 4.98 13.74
N ASN A 152 -12.71 4.07 13.97
CA ASN A 152 -14.09 4.36 14.37
C ASN A 152 -14.23 5.20 15.67
N VAL A 153 -13.14 5.42 16.42
CA VAL A 153 -13.16 6.38 17.53
C VAL A 153 -13.27 7.81 17.01
N TYR A 154 -12.64 8.12 15.87
CA TYR A 154 -12.81 9.44 15.24
C TYR A 154 -14.23 9.63 14.74
N ASP A 155 -14.82 8.62 14.07
CA ASP A 155 -16.21 8.67 13.61
C ASP A 155 -17.18 8.89 14.78
N PHE A 156 -16.92 8.20 15.90
CA PHE A 156 -17.70 8.37 17.12
C PHE A 156 -17.57 9.79 17.70
N LEU A 157 -16.36 10.34 17.78
CA LEU A 157 -16.10 11.67 18.32
C LEU A 157 -16.59 12.81 17.41
N GLU A 158 -16.82 12.53 16.14
CA GLU A 158 -17.31 13.49 15.15
C GLU A 158 -18.80 13.30 14.82
N SER A 159 -19.44 12.24 15.36
CA SER A 159 -20.86 12.03 15.20
C SER A 159 -21.68 13.10 15.93
N ASP A 160 -22.86 13.40 15.40
CA ASP A 160 -23.80 14.36 15.99
C ASP A 160 -24.10 14.01 17.46
N GLY A 161 -23.92 14.98 18.33
CA GLY A 161 -24.17 14.84 19.77
C GLY A 161 -22.93 14.81 20.65
N TYR A 162 -21.71 14.76 20.10
CA TYR A 162 -20.49 14.87 20.88
C TYR A 162 -19.80 16.22 20.64
N ILE A 163 -19.72 17.02 21.72
CA ILE A 163 -18.97 18.27 21.73
C ILE A 163 -17.62 17.99 22.40
N ARG A 164 -16.52 18.24 21.70
CA ARG A 164 -15.18 18.23 22.31
C ARG A 164 -15.10 19.35 23.34
N LEU A 165 -15.25 19.03 24.62
CA LEU A 165 -14.90 19.95 25.70
C LEU A 165 -13.37 19.98 25.79
N LYS A 166 -12.77 21.17 25.61
CA LYS A 166 -11.45 21.46 26.13
C LYS A 166 -11.58 21.51 27.64
N ALA A 167 -11.40 20.39 28.32
CA ALA A 167 -11.20 20.41 29.75
C ALA A 167 -9.74 20.81 29.98
N ASP A 168 -9.51 22.01 30.41
CA ASP A 168 -8.27 22.39 31.14
C ASP A 168 -8.31 21.61 32.45
N ILE A 169 -7.87 20.36 32.42
CA ILE A 169 -7.55 19.63 33.65
C ILE A 169 -6.19 20.11 34.10
N ALA A 170 -6.16 21.16 34.91
CA ALA A 170 -5.01 21.44 35.72
C ALA A 170 -4.95 20.32 36.79
N LEU A 171 -3.95 19.47 36.70
CA LEU A 171 -3.51 18.58 37.77
C LEU A 171 -2.47 19.32 38.62
#